data_2610e4140cf6be620706b08120e62b5f
#
_entry.id   2610e4140cf6be620706b08120e62b5f
#
_cell.length_a   1.000
_cell.length_b   1.000
_cell.length_c   1.000
_cell.angle_alpha   90.00
_cell.angle_beta   90.00
_cell.angle_gamma   90.00
#
_symmetry.space_group_name_H-M   'P 1'
#
loop_
_entity.id
_entity.type
_entity.pdbx_description
1 polymer ?
#
loop_
_entity_poly.entity_id
_entity_poly.type
_entity_poly.pdbx_seq_one_letter_code
_entity_poly.pdbx_strand_id
1 'polypeptide(L)'
;MGLTEILRMALGSLGVNKLRSGLTMMGITIGVFSVIGVMTAVSALRGSIENGLSFLGSNMFQFAKYPVNGGGGDEEGPNRRRYEMRRDITLEEALRYQRLMEGVADVVCVKSFENNITVQARYQNRKTTPGITFCGSNEHFITANQYTIDLGRNLGADDVEFARPVAVIGQAILKRLFPSESPLGKTIKVNERTYTVIGVFADKGSSFGQNQDAIVMVPLTRFLNDFGVARHTINIATQAPSQLLYNEIIDKGITAMRIVRGLRPEQENDFELYSNDSLIASFAKVADVIAAGSFVISGIALLAAGVGIMNIMLVSVTERTKEIGIRKSIGARKASILTQFLIESVAISLAGGVLGILLGVAGGNGLALMLKASVVFPWDWAALGLLVCSGIGVGFGFYPAWKAASLDPIEALRYE
;
A
#
# COMPACT_ATOMS: atom_id res chain seq x y z
N MET A 1 -17.31 -42.83 12.07
CA MET A 1 -18.13 -41.60 12.11
C MET A 1 -17.85 -40.75 10.88
N GLY A 2 -18.89 -40.39 10.16
CA GLY A 2 -18.73 -39.55 8.97
C GLY A 2 -18.47 -38.08 9.31
N LEU A 3 -17.75 -37.34 8.45
CA LEU A 3 -17.42 -35.94 8.68
C LEU A 3 -18.69 -35.06 8.87
N THR A 4 -19.79 -35.44 8.23
CA THR A 4 -21.10 -34.78 8.32
C THR A 4 -21.76 -34.97 9.69
N GLU A 5 -21.57 -36.11 10.36
CA GLU A 5 -22.08 -36.35 11.71
C GLU A 5 -21.30 -35.54 12.76
N ILE A 6 -19.99 -35.40 12.55
CA ILE A 6 -19.11 -34.62 13.43
C ILE A 6 -19.44 -33.15 13.35
N LEU A 7 -19.63 -32.62 12.16
CA LEU A 7 -20.07 -31.23 11.94
C LEU A 7 -21.46 -30.97 12.56
N ARG A 8 -22.38 -31.91 12.42
CA ARG A 8 -23.73 -31.80 13.02
C ARG A 8 -23.72 -31.83 14.55
N MET A 9 -22.82 -32.64 15.15
CA MET A 9 -22.61 -32.62 16.59
C MET A 9 -21.92 -31.34 17.08
N ALA A 10 -20.91 -30.86 16.37
CA ALA A 10 -20.25 -29.57 16.67
C ALA A 10 -21.21 -28.39 16.60
N LEU A 11 -22.10 -28.35 15.59
CA LEU A 11 -23.15 -27.32 15.50
C LEU A 11 -24.22 -27.50 16.59
N GLY A 12 -24.51 -28.73 17.00
CA GLY A 12 -25.45 -29.03 18.10
C GLY A 12 -24.94 -28.57 19.48
N SER A 13 -23.64 -28.72 19.75
CA SER A 13 -23.01 -28.30 21.00
C SER A 13 -22.98 -26.76 21.15
N LEU A 14 -22.91 -26.00 20.04
CA LEU A 14 -23.06 -24.54 20.04
C LEU A 14 -24.44 -24.07 20.51
N GLY A 15 -25.47 -24.94 20.36
CA GLY A 15 -26.86 -24.63 20.71
C GLY A 15 -27.17 -24.70 22.23
N VAL A 16 -26.42 -25.45 23.01
CA VAL A 16 -26.70 -25.70 24.43
C VAL A 16 -26.36 -24.50 25.31
N ASN A 17 -25.26 -23.78 25.03
CA ASN A 17 -24.82 -22.59 25.78
C ASN A 17 -24.51 -21.41 24.82
N LYS A 18 -25.54 -20.92 24.15
CA LYS A 18 -25.43 -19.93 23.02
C LYS A 18 -24.59 -18.69 23.34
N LEU A 19 -24.75 -18.10 24.54
CA LEU A 19 -24.02 -16.90 24.95
C LEU A 19 -22.52 -17.14 25.10
N ARG A 20 -22.13 -18.27 25.74
CA ARG A 20 -20.72 -18.59 26.00
C ARG A 20 -20.02 -18.99 24.70
N SER A 21 -20.65 -19.86 23.92
CA SER A 21 -20.12 -20.27 22.60
C SER A 21 -20.01 -19.09 21.64
N GLY A 22 -21.01 -18.20 21.63
CA GLY A 22 -20.98 -16.98 20.83
C GLY A 22 -19.85 -16.03 21.24
N LEU A 23 -19.62 -15.83 22.56
CA LEU A 23 -18.57 -14.95 23.07
C LEU A 23 -17.17 -15.49 22.72
N THR A 24 -16.98 -16.80 22.84
CA THR A 24 -15.69 -17.43 22.51
C THR A 24 -15.42 -17.41 21.00
N MET A 25 -16.44 -17.74 20.20
CA MET A 25 -16.34 -17.65 18.74
C MET A 25 -16.06 -16.20 18.28
N MET A 26 -16.70 -15.22 18.93
CA MET A 26 -16.44 -13.80 18.68
C MET A 26 -14.98 -13.42 18.99
N GLY A 27 -14.40 -13.93 20.09
CA GLY A 27 -13.00 -13.70 20.41
C GLY A 27 -12.04 -14.23 19.33
N ILE A 28 -12.28 -15.45 18.82
CA ILE A 28 -11.49 -16.00 17.70
C ILE A 28 -11.72 -15.16 16.43
N THR A 29 -12.97 -14.84 16.14
CA THR A 29 -13.33 -14.03 14.97
C THR A 29 -12.62 -12.67 14.99
N ILE A 30 -12.60 -11.98 16.13
CA ILE A 30 -11.90 -10.67 16.27
C ILE A 30 -10.39 -10.85 16.11
N GLY A 31 -9.80 -11.89 16.73
CA GLY A 31 -8.37 -12.16 16.60
C GLY A 31 -7.95 -12.40 15.15
N VAL A 32 -8.66 -13.28 14.44
CA VAL A 32 -8.39 -13.58 13.04
C VAL A 32 -8.72 -12.39 12.13
N PHE A 33 -9.85 -11.73 12.37
CA PHE A 33 -10.24 -10.51 11.66
C PHE A 33 -9.14 -9.44 11.69
N SER A 34 -8.53 -9.21 12.86
CA SER A 34 -7.49 -8.19 13.03
C SER A 34 -6.28 -8.45 12.12
N VAL A 35 -5.76 -9.68 12.10
CA VAL A 35 -4.61 -10.03 11.24
C VAL A 35 -5.00 -10.01 9.76
N ILE A 36 -6.08 -10.71 9.41
CA ILE A 36 -6.49 -10.83 8.00
C ILE A 36 -6.88 -9.47 7.43
N GLY A 37 -7.58 -8.64 8.20
CA GLY A 37 -7.98 -7.30 7.78
C GLY A 37 -6.77 -6.40 7.49
N VAL A 38 -5.80 -6.37 8.40
CA VAL A 38 -4.56 -5.61 8.21
C VAL A 38 -3.76 -6.14 7.03
N MET A 39 -3.57 -7.48 6.93
CA MET A 39 -2.81 -8.08 5.84
C MET A 39 -3.49 -7.90 4.47
N THR A 40 -4.82 -7.94 4.43
CA THR A 40 -5.57 -7.62 3.21
C THR A 40 -5.36 -6.16 2.80
N ALA A 41 -5.47 -5.22 3.74
CA ALA A 41 -5.25 -3.80 3.47
C ALA A 41 -3.80 -3.51 3.01
N VAL A 42 -2.81 -4.11 3.68
CA VAL A 42 -1.39 -3.99 3.31
C VAL A 42 -1.12 -4.56 1.92
N SER A 43 -1.67 -5.75 1.61
CA SER A 43 -1.50 -6.38 0.29
C SER A 43 -2.16 -5.57 -0.82
N ALA A 44 -3.36 -5.03 -0.56
CA ALA A 44 -4.06 -4.17 -1.51
C ALA A 44 -3.31 -2.85 -1.75
N LEU A 45 -2.77 -2.25 -0.67
CA LEU A 45 -1.97 -1.04 -0.75
C LEU A 45 -0.66 -1.29 -1.53
N ARG A 46 0.04 -2.40 -1.23
CA ARG A 46 1.26 -2.80 -1.95
C ARG A 46 1.00 -2.99 -3.44
N GLY A 47 -0.03 -3.74 -3.81
CA GLY A 47 -0.41 -3.92 -5.22
C GLY A 47 -0.80 -2.60 -5.90
N SER A 48 -1.44 -1.69 -5.17
CA SER A 48 -1.77 -0.35 -5.68
C SER A 48 -0.52 0.52 -5.85
N ILE A 49 0.47 0.39 -4.95
CA ILE A 49 1.77 1.06 -5.06
C ILE A 49 2.53 0.52 -6.27
N GLU A 50 2.65 -0.79 -6.42
CA GLU A 50 3.33 -1.43 -7.55
C GLU A 50 2.69 -1.03 -8.89
N ASN A 51 1.36 -1.04 -8.97
CA ASN A 51 0.62 -0.58 -10.15
C ASN A 51 0.69 0.94 -10.34
N GLY A 52 0.66 1.70 -9.26
CA GLY A 52 0.74 3.16 -9.27
C GLY A 52 2.14 3.68 -9.60
N LEU A 53 3.20 2.96 -9.20
CA LEU A 53 4.58 3.31 -9.52
C LEU A 53 4.96 2.94 -10.97
N SER A 54 4.14 2.15 -11.66
CA SER A 54 4.32 1.92 -13.09
C SER A 54 4.30 3.23 -13.91
N PHE A 55 3.76 4.33 -13.33
CA PHE A 55 3.82 5.65 -13.97
C PHE A 55 5.21 6.30 -13.93
N LEU A 56 6.10 5.87 -13.02
CA LEU A 56 7.49 6.34 -13.00
C LEU A 56 8.35 5.66 -14.07
N GLY A 57 7.78 4.76 -14.88
CA GLY A 57 8.54 3.95 -15.84
C GLY A 57 9.28 2.79 -15.16
N SER A 58 9.38 1.67 -15.87
CA SER A 58 10.26 0.60 -15.46
C SER A 58 11.72 1.10 -15.54
N ASN A 59 12.53 0.76 -14.56
CA ASN A 59 13.96 1.11 -14.48
C ASN A 59 14.24 2.61 -14.31
N MET A 60 13.30 3.37 -13.73
CA MET A 60 13.49 4.79 -13.43
C MET A 60 13.97 5.00 -12.00
N PHE A 61 14.90 5.93 -11.85
CA PHE A 61 15.26 6.52 -10.56
C PHE A 61 15.34 8.04 -10.66
N GLN A 62 15.23 8.72 -9.54
CA GLN A 62 15.17 10.17 -9.52
C GLN A 62 15.99 10.73 -8.37
N PHE A 63 16.72 11.81 -8.64
CA PHE A 63 17.37 12.62 -7.61
C PHE A 63 16.52 13.83 -7.27
N ALA A 64 16.37 14.10 -5.98
CA ALA A 64 15.67 15.27 -5.46
C ALA A 64 16.35 15.80 -4.18
N LYS A 65 16.03 17.03 -3.79
CA LYS A 65 16.52 17.64 -2.54
C LYS A 65 15.88 17.03 -1.29
N TYR A 66 14.57 16.75 -1.35
CA TYR A 66 13.76 16.34 -0.20
C TYR A 66 13.41 14.86 -0.27
N PRO A 67 13.27 14.14 0.87
CA PRO A 67 12.73 12.78 0.87
C PRO A 67 11.23 12.76 0.51
N VAL A 68 10.74 11.68 -0.10
CA VAL A 68 9.32 11.53 -0.50
C VAL A 68 8.38 11.73 0.69
N ASN A 69 8.76 11.22 1.84
CA ASN A 69 7.93 11.25 3.05
C ASN A 69 8.14 12.52 3.92
N GLY A 70 8.97 13.46 3.50
CA GLY A 70 9.34 14.63 4.32
C GLY A 70 9.08 15.99 3.66
N GLY A 71 8.50 16.04 2.46
CA GLY A 71 8.38 17.28 1.69
C GLY A 71 7.05 18.01 1.72
N GLY A 72 6.01 17.48 2.37
CA GLY A 72 4.67 18.09 2.24
C GLY A 72 3.70 17.90 3.39
N GLY A 73 4.10 17.32 4.50
CA GLY A 73 3.23 17.09 5.65
C GLY A 73 3.84 17.64 6.93
N ASP A 74 3.00 17.98 7.89
CA ASP A 74 3.22 18.62 9.19
C ASP A 74 4.20 17.91 10.15
N GLU A 75 5.26 17.28 9.67
CA GLU A 75 6.30 16.74 10.54
C GLU A 75 7.24 17.85 11.00
N GLU A 76 6.94 18.43 12.14
CA GLU A 76 7.87 19.16 12.99
C GLU A 76 8.92 18.18 13.57
N GLY A 77 9.87 17.74 12.75
CA GLY A 77 10.95 16.86 13.18
C GLY A 77 12.34 17.51 13.02
N PRO A 78 13.36 17.09 13.78
CA PRO A 78 14.73 17.63 13.68
C PRO A 78 15.33 17.41 12.29
N ASN A 79 14.85 16.44 11.54
CA ASN A 79 15.30 16.14 10.17
C ASN A 79 14.82 17.17 9.13
N ARG A 80 13.70 17.84 9.33
CA ARG A 80 13.19 18.84 8.38
C ARG A 80 14.18 20.00 8.20
N ARG A 81 14.72 20.55 9.29
CA ARG A 81 15.73 21.62 9.22
C ARG A 81 16.97 21.18 8.44
N ARG A 82 17.40 19.92 8.59
CA ARG A 82 18.53 19.35 7.85
C ARG A 82 18.27 19.32 6.33
N TYR A 83 17.06 18.96 5.91
CA TYR A 83 16.69 18.95 4.49
C TYR A 83 16.50 20.36 3.91
N GLU A 84 15.93 21.29 4.68
CA GLU A 84 15.79 22.69 4.29
C GLU A 84 17.14 23.39 4.09
N MET A 85 18.13 23.04 4.90
CA MET A 85 19.49 23.58 4.79
C MET A 85 20.29 23.02 3.59
N ARG A 86 19.84 21.94 2.95
CA ARG A 86 20.49 21.43 1.75
C ARG A 86 20.39 22.46 0.62
N ARG A 87 21.44 22.56 -0.18
CA ARG A 87 21.41 23.41 -1.37
C ARG A 87 20.36 22.89 -2.35
N ASP A 88 19.66 23.78 -3.04
CA ASP A 88 18.79 23.40 -4.15
C ASP A 88 19.62 22.78 -5.27
N ILE A 89 19.01 21.85 -6.00
CA ILE A 89 19.59 21.32 -7.24
C ILE A 89 19.27 22.37 -8.31
N THR A 90 20.32 22.95 -8.90
CA THR A 90 20.19 24.02 -9.89
C THR A 90 20.08 23.47 -11.31
N LEU A 91 19.62 24.31 -12.25
CA LEU A 91 19.58 23.95 -13.68
C LEU A 91 20.97 23.61 -14.22
N GLU A 92 22.00 24.37 -13.82
CA GLU A 92 23.38 24.10 -14.24
C GLU A 92 23.87 22.75 -13.77
N GLU A 93 23.59 22.39 -12.52
CA GLU A 93 23.90 21.08 -11.96
C GLU A 93 23.15 19.96 -12.71
N ALA A 94 21.87 20.15 -13.01
CA ALA A 94 21.07 19.18 -13.76
C ALA A 94 21.60 18.98 -15.20
N LEU A 95 21.96 20.05 -15.90
CA LEU A 95 22.56 19.95 -17.24
C LEU A 95 23.96 19.33 -17.20
N ARG A 96 24.75 19.59 -16.14
CA ARG A 96 26.06 18.95 -15.96
C ARG A 96 25.90 17.47 -15.67
N TYR A 97 24.92 17.08 -14.86
CA TYR A 97 24.56 15.68 -14.63
C TYR A 97 24.15 14.99 -15.93
N GLN A 98 23.28 15.62 -16.73
CA GLN A 98 22.83 15.09 -18.03
C GLN A 98 24.02 14.79 -18.95
N ARG A 99 24.96 15.70 -19.05
CA ARG A 99 26.20 15.48 -19.86
C ARG A 99 27.05 14.32 -19.35
N LEU A 100 27.16 14.12 -18.01
CA LEU A 100 27.90 13.01 -17.45
C LEU A 100 27.21 11.66 -17.65
N MET A 101 25.88 11.66 -17.81
CA MET A 101 25.09 10.47 -18.05
C MET A 101 24.81 10.20 -19.54
N GLU A 102 25.29 11.03 -20.43
CA GLU A 102 25.18 10.84 -21.88
C GLU A 102 25.84 9.53 -22.31
N GLY A 103 25.10 8.69 -23.06
CA GLY A 103 25.55 7.33 -23.43
C GLY A 103 25.52 6.29 -22.31
N VAL A 104 25.13 6.68 -21.09
CA VAL A 104 25.02 5.77 -19.93
C VAL A 104 23.54 5.49 -19.60
N ALA A 105 22.68 6.48 -19.72
CA ALA A 105 21.26 6.37 -19.47
C ALA A 105 20.44 6.69 -20.74
N ASP A 106 19.33 5.98 -20.94
CA ASP A 106 18.47 6.17 -22.12
C ASP A 106 17.75 7.50 -22.09
N VAL A 107 17.26 7.90 -20.92
CA VAL A 107 16.50 9.15 -20.75
C VAL A 107 16.94 9.86 -19.49
N VAL A 108 17.17 11.15 -19.61
CA VAL A 108 17.38 12.05 -18.47
C VAL A 108 16.32 13.15 -18.52
N CYS A 109 15.40 13.12 -17.59
CA CYS A 109 14.35 14.12 -17.47
C CYS A 109 14.73 15.12 -16.38
N VAL A 110 14.67 16.41 -16.71
CA VAL A 110 14.87 17.51 -15.76
C VAL A 110 13.53 18.20 -15.57
N LYS A 111 13.03 18.25 -14.32
CA LYS A 111 11.72 18.82 -14.01
C LYS A 111 11.72 19.61 -12.71
N SER A 112 10.88 20.60 -12.61
CA SER A 112 10.56 21.32 -11.40
C SER A 112 9.05 21.42 -11.25
N PHE A 113 8.55 21.39 -10.02
CA PHE A 113 7.12 21.51 -9.71
C PHE A 113 6.84 22.77 -8.90
N GLU A 114 5.76 23.45 -9.21
CA GLU A 114 5.16 24.46 -8.35
C GLU A 114 4.15 23.77 -7.43
N ASN A 115 4.45 23.73 -6.13
CA ASN A 115 3.62 23.06 -5.09
C ASN A 115 2.62 24.02 -4.44
N ASN A 116 2.18 25.08 -5.12
CA ASN A 116 1.22 26.00 -4.55
C ASN A 116 -0.22 25.50 -4.76
N ILE A 117 -0.92 25.23 -3.66
CA ILE A 117 -2.33 24.79 -3.63
C ILE A 117 -3.28 25.76 -4.36
N THR A 118 -2.86 26.99 -4.60
CA THR A 118 -3.67 28.04 -5.26
C THR A 118 -3.50 28.10 -6.77
N VAL A 119 -2.64 27.26 -7.38
CA VAL A 119 -2.41 27.29 -8.84
C VAL A 119 -3.69 26.96 -9.59
N GLN A 120 -4.07 27.85 -10.50
CA GLN A 120 -5.23 27.72 -11.38
C GLN A 120 -4.87 28.10 -12.81
N ALA A 121 -5.43 27.36 -13.76
CA ALA A 121 -5.40 27.75 -15.16
C ALA A 121 -6.73 28.43 -15.53
N ARG A 122 -6.64 29.47 -16.37
CA ARG A 122 -7.79 30.27 -16.86
C ARG A 122 -7.76 30.38 -18.37
N TYR A 123 -8.94 30.28 -18.94
CA TYR A 123 -9.18 30.60 -20.35
C TYR A 123 -10.48 31.36 -20.47
N GLN A 124 -10.41 32.61 -20.96
CA GLN A 124 -11.57 33.54 -21.00
C GLN A 124 -12.25 33.62 -19.61
N ASN A 125 -13.54 33.26 -19.50
CA ASN A 125 -14.32 33.26 -18.26
C ASN A 125 -14.27 31.93 -17.53
N ARG A 126 -13.57 30.92 -18.03
CA ARG A 126 -13.47 29.58 -17.41
C ARG A 126 -12.19 29.45 -16.61
N LYS A 127 -12.28 28.77 -15.48
CA LYS A 127 -11.14 28.45 -14.59
C LYS A 127 -11.20 27.01 -14.09
N THR A 128 -10.03 26.46 -13.86
CA THR A 128 -9.91 25.14 -13.22
C THR A 128 -10.21 25.23 -11.72
N THR A 129 -10.40 24.09 -11.07
CA THR A 129 -10.29 24.02 -9.60
C THR A 129 -8.88 24.41 -9.16
N PRO A 130 -8.71 24.98 -7.96
CA PRO A 130 -7.38 25.19 -7.36
C PRO A 130 -6.64 23.87 -7.19
N GLY A 131 -5.31 23.91 -7.16
CA GLY A 131 -4.49 22.74 -6.89
C GLY A 131 -4.19 21.86 -8.11
N ILE A 132 -4.15 22.45 -9.31
CA ILE A 132 -3.59 21.77 -10.48
C ILE A 132 -2.07 21.65 -10.34
N THR A 133 -1.50 20.55 -10.83
CA THR A 133 -0.06 20.38 -10.94
C THR A 133 0.48 21.27 -12.05
N PHE A 134 1.37 22.19 -11.71
CA PHE A 134 2.06 23.02 -12.67
C PHE A 134 3.55 22.69 -12.65
N CYS A 135 4.10 22.24 -13.77
CA CYS A 135 5.51 21.82 -13.84
C CYS A 135 6.24 22.40 -15.03
N GLY A 136 7.53 22.71 -14.79
CA GLY A 136 8.50 22.94 -15.85
C GLY A 136 9.28 21.66 -16.13
N SER A 137 9.44 21.27 -17.38
CA SER A 137 10.20 20.08 -17.76
C SER A 137 10.86 20.20 -19.12
N ASN A 138 11.66 19.21 -19.46
CA ASN A 138 12.21 19.05 -20.80
C ASN A 138 11.35 18.10 -21.66
N GLU A 139 11.79 17.87 -22.90
CA GLU A 139 11.12 17.02 -23.88
C GLU A 139 10.98 15.55 -23.45
N HIS A 140 11.82 15.09 -22.52
CA HIS A 140 11.83 13.72 -22.03
C HIS A 140 10.76 13.43 -20.97
N PHE A 141 9.95 14.44 -20.57
CA PHE A 141 8.91 14.27 -19.54
C PHE A 141 7.94 13.15 -19.86
N ILE A 142 7.50 13.04 -21.10
CA ILE A 142 6.54 12.04 -21.57
C ILE A 142 7.10 10.64 -21.33
N THR A 143 8.32 10.39 -21.82
CA THR A 143 8.97 9.08 -21.70
C THR A 143 9.22 8.71 -20.24
N ALA A 144 9.77 9.66 -19.48
CA ALA A 144 10.11 9.45 -18.09
C ALA A 144 8.90 9.23 -17.17
N ASN A 145 7.75 9.81 -17.50
CA ASN A 145 6.56 9.69 -16.68
C ASN A 145 5.43 8.90 -17.37
N GLN A 146 5.73 8.20 -18.48
CA GLN A 146 4.76 7.38 -19.24
C GLN A 146 3.46 8.12 -19.59
N TYR A 147 3.57 9.36 -20.01
CA TYR A 147 2.47 10.07 -20.63
C TYR A 147 2.46 9.82 -22.14
N THR A 148 1.30 9.88 -22.75
CA THR A 148 1.13 9.87 -24.21
C THR A 148 0.40 11.15 -24.62
N ILE A 149 0.66 11.62 -25.85
CA ILE A 149 -0.05 12.77 -26.41
C ILE A 149 -1.30 12.27 -27.12
N ASP A 150 -2.45 12.85 -26.79
CA ASP A 150 -3.74 12.62 -27.44
C ASP A 150 -3.95 13.58 -28.62
N LEU A 151 -3.68 14.88 -28.41
CA LEU A 151 -3.84 15.92 -29.40
C LEU A 151 -2.58 16.81 -29.48
N GLY A 152 -2.19 17.20 -30.68
CA GLY A 152 -1.07 18.13 -30.90
C GLY A 152 0.30 17.45 -30.77
N ARG A 153 1.25 18.12 -30.10
CA ARG A 153 2.64 17.66 -29.96
C ARG A 153 3.17 17.87 -28.56
N ASN A 154 4.24 17.14 -28.23
CA ASN A 154 5.05 17.35 -27.03
C ASN A 154 5.90 18.64 -27.12
N LEU A 155 6.52 19.02 -25.98
CA LEU A 155 7.63 19.95 -25.96
C LEU A 155 8.79 19.39 -26.82
N GLY A 156 9.39 20.24 -27.62
CA GLY A 156 10.64 19.92 -28.32
C GLY A 156 11.83 20.57 -27.61
N ALA A 157 13.04 20.08 -27.92
CA ALA A 157 14.28 20.68 -27.41
C ALA A 157 14.36 22.20 -27.66
N ASP A 158 13.94 22.66 -28.85
CA ASP A 158 13.88 24.10 -29.18
C ASP A 158 12.94 24.88 -28.25
N ASP A 159 11.81 24.29 -27.83
CA ASP A 159 10.87 24.98 -26.92
C ASP A 159 11.52 25.21 -25.55
N VAL A 160 12.36 24.25 -25.12
CA VAL A 160 13.13 24.34 -23.88
C VAL A 160 14.28 25.31 -24.01
N GLU A 161 15.06 25.21 -25.10
CA GLU A 161 16.24 26.06 -25.35
C GLU A 161 15.86 27.53 -25.46
N PHE A 162 14.82 27.85 -26.27
CA PHE A 162 14.37 29.25 -26.49
C PHE A 162 13.33 29.73 -25.48
N ALA A 163 13.07 28.96 -24.40
CA ALA A 163 12.09 29.29 -23.35
C ALA A 163 10.73 29.74 -23.90
N ARG A 164 10.22 29.07 -24.96
CA ARG A 164 8.97 29.43 -25.60
C ARG A 164 7.79 29.37 -24.63
N PRO A 165 6.84 30.34 -24.69
CA PRO A 165 5.67 30.35 -23.82
C PRO A 165 4.60 29.38 -24.32
N VAL A 166 4.91 28.07 -24.32
CA VAL A 166 4.04 26.98 -24.76
C VAL A 166 3.69 26.06 -23.61
N ALA A 167 2.55 25.38 -23.70
CA ALA A 167 2.10 24.44 -22.66
C ALA A 167 1.50 23.19 -23.28
N VAL A 168 1.70 22.05 -22.59
CA VAL A 168 0.96 20.80 -22.79
C VAL A 168 0.06 20.60 -21.56
N ILE A 169 -1.23 20.30 -21.79
CA ILE A 169 -2.24 20.23 -20.72
C ILE A 169 -2.80 18.83 -20.58
N GLY A 170 -3.24 18.47 -19.36
CA GLY A 170 -3.91 17.19 -19.11
C GLY A 170 -5.41 17.22 -19.40
N GLN A 171 -6.03 16.04 -19.49
CA GLN A 171 -7.44 15.88 -19.86
C GLN A 171 -8.42 16.58 -18.91
N ALA A 172 -8.12 16.65 -17.60
CA ALA A 172 -8.98 17.38 -16.67
C ALA A 172 -9.00 18.89 -16.96
N ILE A 173 -7.88 19.45 -17.41
CA ILE A 173 -7.77 20.85 -17.83
C ILE A 173 -8.54 21.07 -19.15
N LEU A 174 -8.38 20.16 -20.11
CA LEU A 174 -9.12 20.18 -21.38
C LEU A 174 -10.63 20.22 -21.15
N LYS A 175 -11.15 19.22 -20.43
CA LYS A 175 -12.60 19.07 -20.13
C LYS A 175 -13.17 20.31 -19.43
N ARG A 176 -12.36 21.00 -18.61
CA ARG A 176 -12.82 22.15 -17.82
C ARG A 176 -12.76 23.46 -18.58
N LEU A 177 -11.68 23.70 -19.35
CA LEU A 177 -11.46 24.98 -20.05
C LEU A 177 -12.02 24.97 -21.48
N PHE A 178 -11.98 23.82 -22.17
CA PHE A 178 -12.33 23.69 -23.59
C PHE A 178 -13.37 22.58 -23.86
N PRO A 179 -14.57 22.58 -23.23
CA PRO A 179 -15.54 21.49 -23.37
C PRO A 179 -16.07 21.29 -24.78
N SER A 180 -16.00 22.30 -25.64
CA SER A 180 -16.62 22.25 -26.97
C SER A 180 -15.72 22.84 -28.09
N GLU A 181 -14.45 23.14 -27.79
CA GLU A 181 -13.53 23.72 -28.78
C GLU A 181 -12.14 23.07 -28.67
N SER A 182 -11.37 23.12 -29.77
CA SER A 182 -9.98 22.64 -29.77
C SER A 182 -9.10 23.56 -28.91
N PRO A 183 -8.28 23.01 -28.00
CA PRO A 183 -7.37 23.78 -27.17
C PRO A 183 -6.11 24.24 -27.95
N LEU A 184 -5.78 23.56 -29.07
CA LEU A 184 -4.54 23.80 -29.81
C LEU A 184 -4.47 25.24 -30.37
N GLY A 185 -3.33 25.88 -30.13
CA GLY A 185 -3.10 27.26 -30.52
C GLY A 185 -3.81 28.30 -29.64
N LYS A 186 -4.65 27.89 -28.69
CA LYS A 186 -5.31 28.79 -27.72
C LYS A 186 -4.36 29.15 -26.60
N THR A 187 -4.59 30.32 -26.01
CA THR A 187 -3.74 30.87 -24.97
C THR A 187 -4.42 30.76 -23.61
N ILE A 188 -3.79 30.06 -22.68
CA ILE A 188 -4.24 29.94 -21.27
C ILE A 188 -3.38 30.82 -20.37
N LYS A 189 -3.95 31.25 -19.25
CA LYS A 189 -3.22 31.96 -18.18
C LYS A 189 -3.06 31.00 -16.96
N VAL A 190 -1.83 30.88 -16.49
CA VAL A 190 -1.50 30.15 -15.26
C VAL A 190 -0.71 31.10 -14.36
N ASN A 191 -1.21 31.38 -13.15
CA ASN A 191 -0.61 32.36 -12.24
C ASN A 191 -0.22 33.68 -12.93
N GLU A 192 -1.17 34.28 -13.68
CA GLU A 192 -1.02 35.54 -14.44
C GLU A 192 -0.01 35.47 -15.61
N ARG A 193 0.63 34.31 -15.84
CA ARG A 193 1.50 34.09 -17.00
C ARG A 193 0.72 33.41 -18.14
N THR A 194 1.10 33.71 -19.35
CA THR A 194 0.37 33.33 -20.56
C THR A 194 1.15 32.27 -21.34
N TYR A 195 0.46 31.18 -21.72
CA TYR A 195 1.05 30.05 -22.44
C TYR A 195 0.13 29.62 -23.59
N THR A 196 0.70 29.32 -24.75
CA THR A 196 -0.03 28.76 -25.88
C THR A 196 -0.10 27.25 -25.77
N VAL A 197 -1.29 26.65 -25.82
CA VAL A 197 -1.48 25.20 -25.78
C VAL A 197 -1.03 24.59 -27.10
N ILE A 198 -0.04 23.67 -27.03
CA ILE A 198 0.51 22.95 -28.18
C ILE A 198 0.20 21.48 -28.21
N GLY A 199 -0.24 20.91 -27.06
CA GLY A 199 -0.58 19.52 -26.94
C GLY A 199 -1.49 19.23 -25.75
N VAL A 200 -2.09 18.05 -25.78
CA VAL A 200 -2.93 17.52 -24.72
C VAL A 200 -2.48 16.11 -24.43
N PHE A 201 -2.29 15.80 -23.15
CA PHE A 201 -2.00 14.43 -22.70
C PHE A 201 -3.24 13.55 -22.83
N ALA A 202 -3.05 12.26 -23.12
CA ALA A 202 -4.09 11.26 -23.01
C ALA A 202 -4.52 11.09 -21.55
N ASP A 203 -5.74 10.57 -21.36
CA ASP A 203 -6.32 10.31 -20.03
C ASP A 203 -5.48 9.26 -19.28
N LYS A 204 -4.99 9.61 -18.10
CA LYS A 204 -4.18 8.76 -17.22
C LYS A 204 -4.89 8.39 -15.94
N GLY A 205 -5.94 9.13 -15.59
CA GLY A 205 -6.75 8.91 -14.42
C GLY A 205 -6.14 9.44 -13.12
N SER A 206 -6.51 8.82 -12.01
CA SER A 206 -6.00 9.20 -10.69
C SER A 206 -5.16 8.07 -10.07
N SER A 207 -4.03 8.42 -9.46
CA SER A 207 -3.17 7.51 -8.72
C SER A 207 -2.93 8.08 -7.32
N PHE A 208 -3.02 7.24 -6.28
CA PHE A 208 -2.88 7.65 -4.87
C PHE A 208 -3.75 8.85 -4.46
N GLY A 209 -4.98 8.94 -5.02
CA GLY A 209 -5.88 10.07 -4.72
C GLY A 209 -5.54 11.38 -5.41
N GLN A 210 -4.43 11.45 -6.15
CA GLN A 210 -4.06 12.60 -6.97
C GLN A 210 -4.52 12.40 -8.41
N ASN A 211 -5.18 13.43 -8.96
CA ASN A 211 -5.62 13.43 -10.35
C ASN A 211 -4.43 13.79 -11.26
N GLN A 212 -3.90 12.79 -11.98
CA GLN A 212 -2.77 12.98 -12.89
C GLN A 212 -3.13 13.76 -14.16
N ASP A 213 -4.42 13.86 -14.46
CA ASP A 213 -4.93 14.61 -15.61
C ASP A 213 -5.07 16.12 -15.33
N ALA A 214 -4.91 16.53 -14.05
CA ALA A 214 -4.96 17.95 -13.66
C ALA A 214 -3.55 18.58 -13.70
N ILE A 215 -2.87 18.49 -14.85
CA ILE A 215 -1.49 18.93 -15.04
C ILE A 215 -1.39 19.96 -16.17
N VAL A 216 -0.53 20.95 -15.97
CA VAL A 216 -0.03 21.87 -17.03
C VAL A 216 1.49 21.78 -17.02
N MET A 217 2.08 21.41 -18.15
CA MET A 217 3.52 21.31 -18.35
C MET A 217 4.00 22.39 -19.32
N VAL A 218 5.06 23.09 -18.95
CA VAL A 218 5.72 24.13 -19.76
C VAL A 218 7.23 23.83 -19.88
N PRO A 219 7.97 24.45 -20.81
CA PRO A 219 9.42 24.32 -20.86
C PRO A 219 10.07 24.72 -19.52
N LEU A 220 11.05 23.94 -19.04
CA LEU A 220 11.71 24.16 -17.76
C LEU A 220 12.36 25.56 -17.69
N THR A 221 13.03 25.97 -18.76
CA THR A 221 13.66 27.28 -18.85
C THR A 221 12.64 28.41 -18.78
N ARG A 222 11.48 28.25 -19.42
CA ARG A 222 10.38 29.18 -19.30
C ARG A 222 9.80 29.24 -17.89
N PHE A 223 9.60 28.09 -17.25
CA PHE A 223 9.14 27.99 -15.87
C PHE A 223 10.07 28.76 -14.92
N LEU A 224 11.38 28.52 -15.02
CA LEU A 224 12.37 29.16 -14.16
C LEU A 224 12.47 30.69 -14.42
N ASN A 225 12.30 31.12 -15.66
CA ASN A 225 12.26 32.55 -16.01
C ASN A 225 11.02 33.24 -15.43
N ASP A 226 9.86 32.55 -15.39
CA ASP A 226 8.61 33.14 -14.92
C ASP A 226 8.49 33.16 -13.39
N PHE A 227 9.08 32.18 -12.70
CA PHE A 227 8.91 31.99 -11.24
C PHE A 227 10.20 32.17 -10.44
N GLY A 228 11.35 32.29 -11.12
CA GLY A 228 12.66 32.50 -10.51
C GLY A 228 13.39 31.23 -10.16
N VAL A 229 14.68 31.21 -10.44
CA VAL A 229 15.58 30.05 -10.22
C VAL A 229 15.79 29.76 -8.72
N ALA A 230 15.82 30.78 -7.88
CA ALA A 230 16.21 30.68 -6.46
C ALA A 230 15.13 30.06 -5.55
N ARG A 231 13.95 29.72 -6.08
CA ARG A 231 12.83 29.18 -5.27
C ARG A 231 12.45 27.74 -5.66
N HIS A 232 13.08 27.18 -6.68
CA HIS A 232 12.68 25.90 -7.23
C HIS A 232 13.88 24.96 -7.35
N THR A 233 13.86 23.91 -6.54
CA THR A 233 14.80 22.81 -6.69
C THR A 233 14.39 21.93 -7.88
N ILE A 234 15.37 21.47 -8.65
CA ILE A 234 15.13 20.60 -9.80
C ILE A 234 15.21 19.14 -9.36
N ASN A 235 14.25 18.35 -9.80
CA ASN A 235 14.30 16.90 -9.68
C ASN A 235 14.82 16.32 -11.00
N ILE A 236 15.72 15.36 -10.93
CA ILE A 236 16.32 14.73 -12.10
C ILE A 236 15.88 13.27 -12.14
N ALA A 237 15.08 12.90 -13.15
CA ALA A 237 14.67 11.52 -13.38
C ALA A 237 15.56 10.89 -14.46
N THR A 238 16.06 9.70 -14.21
CA THR A 238 16.99 8.97 -15.09
C THR A 238 16.43 7.57 -15.33
N GLN A 239 16.45 7.11 -16.58
CA GLN A 239 16.02 5.78 -16.97
C GLN A 239 17.24 4.91 -17.33
N ALA A 240 17.37 3.76 -16.67
CA ALA A 240 18.38 2.78 -17.04
C ALA A 240 17.93 2.02 -18.31
N PRO A 241 18.88 1.65 -19.20
CA PRO A 241 18.59 0.94 -20.44
C PRO A 241 17.90 -0.41 -20.25
N SER A 242 18.18 -1.08 -19.14
CA SER A 242 17.58 -2.38 -18.81
C SER A 242 17.54 -2.62 -17.30
N GLN A 243 16.69 -3.56 -16.88
CA GLN A 243 16.60 -3.98 -15.48
C GLN A 243 17.92 -4.63 -14.99
N LEU A 244 18.65 -5.31 -15.87
CA LEU A 244 19.92 -5.94 -15.51
C LEU A 244 21.00 -4.92 -15.14
N LEU A 245 21.01 -3.76 -15.79
CA LEU A 245 21.97 -2.68 -15.58
C LEU A 245 21.49 -1.66 -14.54
N TYR A 246 20.26 -1.81 -14.01
CA TYR A 246 19.61 -0.80 -13.19
C TYR A 246 20.47 -0.37 -11.98
N ASN A 247 20.96 -1.32 -11.19
CA ASN A 247 21.77 -1.02 -10.02
C ASN A 247 23.11 -0.37 -10.40
N GLU A 248 23.74 -0.84 -11.48
CA GLU A 248 24.99 -0.25 -11.98
C GLU A 248 24.78 1.20 -12.44
N ILE A 249 23.66 1.48 -13.13
CA ILE A 249 23.32 2.83 -13.59
C ILE A 249 22.97 3.75 -12.40
N ILE A 250 22.31 3.24 -11.36
CA ILE A 250 22.10 3.98 -10.11
C ILE A 250 23.45 4.39 -9.50
N ASP A 251 24.39 3.47 -9.35
CA ASP A 251 25.71 3.76 -8.76
C ASP A 251 26.48 4.79 -9.60
N LYS A 252 26.43 4.68 -10.92
CA LYS A 252 26.99 5.69 -11.83
C LYS A 252 26.28 7.04 -11.67
N GLY A 253 24.96 7.04 -11.56
CA GLY A 253 24.15 8.23 -11.32
C GLY A 253 24.49 8.91 -9.99
N ILE A 254 24.62 8.15 -8.91
CA ILE A 254 25.05 8.68 -7.59
C ILE A 254 26.44 9.30 -7.73
N THR A 255 27.37 8.61 -8.38
CA THR A 255 28.73 9.11 -8.58
C THR A 255 28.73 10.41 -9.40
N ALA A 256 28.00 10.45 -10.51
CA ALA A 256 27.84 11.64 -11.32
C ALA A 256 27.24 12.81 -10.53
N MET A 257 26.20 12.53 -9.73
CA MET A 257 25.55 13.55 -8.90
C MET A 257 26.50 14.07 -7.81
N ARG A 258 27.29 13.20 -7.15
CA ARG A 258 28.32 13.61 -6.18
C ARG A 258 29.40 14.49 -6.82
N ILE A 259 29.85 14.18 -8.04
CA ILE A 259 30.80 14.99 -8.80
C ILE A 259 30.20 16.38 -9.10
N VAL A 260 28.96 16.41 -9.56
CA VAL A 260 28.24 17.67 -9.89
C VAL A 260 28.09 18.56 -8.66
N ARG A 261 27.75 17.95 -7.51
CA ARG A 261 27.58 18.64 -6.21
C ARG A 261 28.91 19.00 -5.54
N GLY A 262 30.05 18.48 -6.04
CA GLY A 262 31.38 18.70 -5.46
C GLY A 262 31.55 18.07 -4.08
N LEU A 263 30.88 16.93 -3.82
CA LEU A 263 30.95 16.23 -2.54
C LEU A 263 32.25 15.43 -2.41
N ARG A 264 32.89 15.53 -1.24
CA ARG A 264 34.07 14.70 -0.91
C ARG A 264 33.63 13.26 -0.61
N PRO A 265 34.54 12.25 -0.73
CA PRO A 265 34.19 10.85 -0.48
C PRO A 265 33.57 10.61 0.92
N GLU A 266 34.06 11.32 1.94
CA GLU A 266 33.62 11.17 3.34
C GLU A 266 32.29 11.90 3.65
N GLN A 267 31.84 12.78 2.77
CA GLN A 267 30.60 13.52 2.95
C GLN A 267 29.37 12.69 2.60
N GLU A 268 28.34 12.78 3.42
CA GLU A 268 27.02 12.22 3.08
C GLU A 268 26.43 12.94 1.86
N ASN A 269 25.53 12.24 1.17
CA ASN A 269 24.79 12.84 0.05
C ASN A 269 23.89 13.97 0.56
N ASP A 270 23.93 15.12 -0.12
CA ASP A 270 23.05 16.26 0.12
C ASP A 270 21.80 16.25 -0.81
N PHE A 271 21.53 15.08 -1.36
CA PHE A 271 20.37 14.78 -2.21
C PHE A 271 19.78 13.41 -1.83
N GLU A 272 18.52 13.20 -2.17
CA GLU A 272 17.83 11.93 -2.01
C GLU A 272 17.75 11.19 -3.33
N LEU A 273 17.83 9.87 -3.26
CA LEU A 273 17.59 8.98 -4.38
C LEU A 273 16.22 8.32 -4.22
N TYR A 274 15.40 8.46 -5.24
CA TYR A 274 14.13 7.76 -5.36
C TYR A 274 14.22 6.71 -6.44
N SER A 275 13.83 5.50 -6.09
CA SER A 275 13.55 4.42 -7.02
C SER A 275 12.22 3.78 -6.65
N ASN A 276 11.62 3.02 -7.55
CA ASN A 276 10.44 2.25 -7.24
C ASN A 276 10.70 1.34 -6.02
N ASP A 277 11.86 0.70 -5.98
CA ASP A 277 12.26 -0.19 -4.88
C ASP A 277 12.40 0.56 -3.55
N SER A 278 12.96 1.78 -3.55
CA SER A 278 13.11 2.58 -2.33
C SER A 278 11.77 3.05 -1.77
N LEU A 279 10.82 3.34 -2.65
CA LEU A 279 9.45 3.69 -2.27
C LEU A 279 8.73 2.48 -1.68
N ILE A 280 8.75 1.35 -2.37
CA ILE A 280 8.18 0.08 -1.90
C ILE A 280 8.79 -0.29 -0.54
N ALA A 281 10.12 -0.20 -0.38
CA ALA A 281 10.80 -0.50 0.88
C ALA A 281 10.40 0.44 2.02
N SER A 282 10.16 1.72 1.73
CA SER A 282 9.71 2.69 2.74
C SER A 282 8.29 2.38 3.23
N PHE A 283 7.39 2.04 2.31
CA PHE A 283 6.03 1.60 2.65
C PHE A 283 6.03 0.25 3.38
N ALA A 284 6.89 -0.68 2.98
CA ALA A 284 7.02 -1.98 3.63
C ALA A 284 7.38 -1.83 5.12
N LYS A 285 8.32 -0.94 5.47
CA LYS A 285 8.67 -0.68 6.88
C LYS A 285 7.47 -0.23 7.72
N VAL A 286 6.65 0.67 7.21
CA VAL A 286 5.43 1.12 7.92
C VAL A 286 4.44 -0.03 8.03
N ALA A 287 4.24 -0.78 6.95
CA ALA A 287 3.37 -1.95 6.93
C ALA A 287 3.82 -3.03 7.92
N ASP A 288 5.13 -3.30 8.03
CA ASP A 288 5.70 -4.26 8.97
C ASP A 288 5.44 -3.87 10.43
N VAL A 289 5.55 -2.58 10.79
CA VAL A 289 5.23 -2.08 12.13
C VAL A 289 3.74 -2.27 12.44
N ILE A 290 2.86 -1.93 11.52
CA ILE A 290 1.40 -2.12 11.67
C ILE A 290 1.06 -3.61 11.79
N ALA A 291 1.68 -4.45 10.97
CA ALA A 291 1.53 -5.89 11.00
C ALA A 291 1.98 -6.46 12.35
N ALA A 292 3.16 -6.09 12.85
CA ALA A 292 3.67 -6.53 14.14
C ALA A 292 2.71 -6.17 15.28
N GLY A 293 2.21 -4.94 15.30
CA GLY A 293 1.19 -4.51 16.28
C GLY A 293 -0.09 -5.34 16.20
N SER A 294 -0.58 -5.61 14.99
CA SER A 294 -1.74 -6.46 14.75
C SER A 294 -1.53 -7.90 15.22
N PHE A 295 -0.36 -8.48 14.99
CA PHE A 295 -0.01 -9.82 15.48
C PHE A 295 -0.02 -9.90 17.02
N VAL A 296 0.50 -8.90 17.71
CA VAL A 296 0.48 -8.86 19.19
C VAL A 296 -0.95 -8.80 19.70
N ILE A 297 -1.77 -7.90 19.19
CA ILE A 297 -3.18 -7.74 19.61
C ILE A 297 -3.96 -9.03 19.31
N SER A 298 -3.79 -9.58 18.12
CA SER A 298 -4.44 -10.84 17.72
C SER A 298 -3.99 -12.02 18.56
N GLY A 299 -2.70 -12.12 18.89
CA GLY A 299 -2.17 -13.17 19.77
C GLY A 299 -2.84 -13.15 21.14
N ILE A 300 -2.99 -11.97 21.74
CA ILE A 300 -3.69 -11.80 23.02
C ILE A 300 -5.16 -12.22 22.91
N ALA A 301 -5.85 -11.76 21.86
CA ALA A 301 -7.25 -12.10 21.62
C ALA A 301 -7.45 -13.60 21.41
N LEU A 302 -6.57 -14.24 20.65
CA LEU A 302 -6.62 -15.68 20.37
C LEU A 302 -6.30 -16.52 21.63
N LEU A 303 -5.37 -16.10 22.47
CA LEU A 303 -5.11 -16.75 23.76
C LEU A 303 -6.32 -16.66 24.69
N ALA A 304 -6.93 -15.49 24.81
CA ALA A 304 -8.15 -15.28 25.60
C ALA A 304 -9.30 -16.16 25.09
N ALA A 305 -9.49 -16.21 23.76
CA ALA A 305 -10.47 -17.09 23.13
C ALA A 305 -10.17 -18.59 23.35
N GLY A 306 -8.90 -18.98 23.32
CA GLY A 306 -8.46 -20.34 23.63
C GLY A 306 -8.85 -20.78 25.06
N VAL A 307 -8.64 -19.92 26.06
CA VAL A 307 -9.13 -20.16 27.42
C VAL A 307 -10.66 -20.29 27.44
N GLY A 308 -11.37 -19.50 26.64
CA GLY A 308 -12.81 -19.61 26.44
C GLY A 308 -13.21 -21.01 25.90
N ILE A 309 -12.50 -21.50 24.84
CA ILE A 309 -12.72 -22.86 24.31
C ILE A 309 -12.53 -23.92 25.43
N MET A 310 -11.43 -23.83 26.17
CA MET A 310 -11.14 -24.76 27.25
C MET A 310 -12.28 -24.80 28.30
N ASN A 311 -12.78 -23.63 28.70
CA ASN A 311 -13.87 -23.53 29.67
C ASN A 311 -15.20 -24.11 29.12
N ILE A 312 -15.53 -23.84 27.84
CA ILE A 312 -16.72 -24.44 27.22
C ILE A 312 -16.62 -25.94 27.18
N MET A 313 -15.47 -26.46 26.78
CA MET A 313 -15.25 -27.89 26.67
C MET A 313 -15.27 -28.58 28.04
N LEU A 314 -14.73 -27.96 29.10
CA LEU A 314 -14.83 -28.51 30.48
C LEU A 314 -16.28 -28.61 30.94
N VAL A 315 -17.10 -27.60 30.70
CA VAL A 315 -18.53 -27.62 31.02
C VAL A 315 -19.26 -28.67 30.18
N SER A 316 -18.98 -28.75 28.88
CA SER A 316 -19.57 -29.76 27.99
C SER A 316 -19.23 -31.20 28.45
N VAL A 317 -18.02 -31.43 28.93
CA VAL A 317 -17.61 -32.75 29.51
C VAL A 317 -18.40 -33.04 30.76
N THR A 318 -18.59 -32.09 31.68
CA THR A 318 -19.38 -32.31 32.92
C THR A 318 -20.85 -32.56 32.62
N GLU A 319 -21.46 -31.80 31.71
CA GLU A 319 -22.86 -32.00 31.29
C GLU A 319 -23.10 -33.36 30.61
N ARG A 320 -22.07 -33.90 29.90
CA ARG A 320 -22.14 -35.20 29.20
C ARG A 320 -21.46 -36.34 29.93
N THR A 321 -21.15 -36.21 31.23
CA THR A 321 -20.42 -37.21 32.02
C THR A 321 -21.09 -38.58 31.95
N LYS A 322 -22.41 -38.66 32.12
CA LYS A 322 -23.19 -39.91 32.06
C LYS A 322 -23.14 -40.58 30.68
N GLU A 323 -23.24 -39.78 29.60
CA GLU A 323 -23.13 -40.26 28.22
C GLU A 323 -21.74 -40.86 27.93
N ILE A 324 -20.67 -40.17 28.39
CA ILE A 324 -19.29 -40.65 28.27
C ILE A 324 -19.12 -41.97 29.07
N GLY A 325 -19.70 -42.05 30.27
CA GLY A 325 -19.71 -43.25 31.10
C GLY A 325 -20.36 -44.46 30.41
N ILE A 326 -21.54 -44.26 29.79
CA ILE A 326 -22.24 -45.30 29.02
C ILE A 326 -21.37 -45.78 27.86
N ARG A 327 -20.79 -44.85 27.05
CA ARG A 327 -19.92 -45.22 25.92
C ARG A 327 -18.71 -46.04 26.37
N LYS A 328 -18.08 -45.68 27.47
CA LYS A 328 -16.96 -46.45 28.05
C LYS A 328 -17.36 -47.82 28.56
N SER A 329 -18.53 -47.94 29.20
CA SER A 329 -19.06 -49.22 29.70
C SER A 329 -19.36 -50.21 28.57
N ILE A 330 -19.70 -49.71 27.36
CA ILE A 330 -19.90 -50.50 26.13
C ILE A 330 -18.57 -50.80 25.41
N GLY A 331 -17.42 -50.32 25.93
CA GLY A 331 -16.09 -50.65 25.43
C GLY A 331 -15.45 -49.59 24.48
N ALA A 332 -15.90 -48.34 24.51
CA ALA A 332 -15.27 -47.28 23.75
C ALA A 332 -13.83 -47.02 24.19
N ARG A 333 -12.89 -46.98 23.22
CA ARG A 333 -11.47 -46.71 23.50
C ARG A 333 -11.27 -45.27 23.95
N LYS A 334 -10.35 -45.04 24.89
CA LYS A 334 -9.97 -43.69 25.34
C LYS A 334 -9.62 -42.74 24.17
N ALA A 335 -8.88 -43.28 23.18
CA ALA A 335 -8.52 -42.49 21.97
C ALA A 335 -9.74 -42.03 21.18
N SER A 336 -10.82 -42.82 21.10
CA SER A 336 -12.02 -42.43 20.36
C SER A 336 -12.75 -41.26 21.03
N ILE A 337 -12.80 -41.22 22.35
CA ILE A 337 -13.41 -40.12 23.12
C ILE A 337 -12.53 -38.87 22.99
N LEU A 338 -11.21 -39.01 23.15
CA LEU A 338 -10.26 -37.92 23.02
C LEU A 338 -10.34 -37.25 21.63
N THR A 339 -10.29 -38.04 20.57
CA THR A 339 -10.39 -37.52 19.20
C THR A 339 -11.74 -36.85 18.92
N GLN A 340 -12.83 -37.37 19.46
CA GLN A 340 -14.16 -36.76 19.31
C GLN A 340 -14.18 -35.34 19.88
N PHE A 341 -13.75 -35.15 21.13
CA PHE A 341 -13.73 -33.83 21.77
C PHE A 341 -12.69 -32.90 21.18
N LEU A 342 -11.55 -33.42 20.68
CA LEU A 342 -10.58 -32.61 19.93
C LEU A 342 -11.16 -32.07 18.62
N ILE A 343 -11.86 -32.92 17.86
CA ILE A 343 -12.50 -32.47 16.61
C ILE A 343 -13.59 -31.44 16.92
N GLU A 344 -14.33 -31.58 18.03
CA GLU A 344 -15.34 -30.60 18.43
C GLU A 344 -14.71 -29.23 18.74
N SER A 345 -13.60 -29.18 19.47
CA SER A 345 -12.87 -27.95 19.78
C SER A 345 -12.27 -27.30 18.53
N VAL A 346 -11.70 -28.11 17.61
CA VAL A 346 -11.16 -27.63 16.32
C VAL A 346 -12.30 -27.08 15.42
N ALA A 347 -13.46 -27.74 15.39
CA ALA A 347 -14.59 -27.28 14.61
C ALA A 347 -15.10 -25.90 15.09
N ILE A 348 -15.15 -25.68 16.41
CA ILE A 348 -15.55 -24.37 16.99
C ILE A 348 -14.52 -23.29 16.60
N SER A 349 -13.22 -23.59 16.72
CA SER A 349 -12.17 -22.63 16.39
C SER A 349 -12.11 -22.33 14.89
N LEU A 350 -12.29 -23.33 14.03
CA LEU A 350 -12.37 -23.13 12.57
C LEU A 350 -13.59 -22.32 12.16
N ALA A 351 -14.75 -22.55 12.78
CA ALA A 351 -15.94 -21.75 12.50
C ALA A 351 -15.71 -20.26 12.80
N GLY A 352 -15.12 -19.94 13.96
CA GLY A 352 -14.71 -18.58 14.30
C GLY A 352 -13.64 -18.03 13.34
N GLY A 353 -12.67 -18.87 12.95
CA GLY A 353 -11.62 -18.53 12.01
C GLY A 353 -12.15 -18.19 10.61
N VAL A 354 -13.05 -18.98 10.06
CA VAL A 354 -13.68 -18.72 8.75
C VAL A 354 -14.47 -17.41 8.78
N LEU A 355 -15.26 -17.18 9.83
CA LEU A 355 -15.96 -15.89 9.99
C LEU A 355 -14.98 -14.72 10.10
N GLY A 356 -13.88 -14.89 10.85
CA GLY A 356 -12.83 -13.90 10.97
C GLY A 356 -12.15 -13.58 9.64
N ILE A 357 -11.86 -14.59 8.82
CA ILE A 357 -11.30 -14.42 7.48
C ILE A 357 -12.28 -13.66 6.57
N LEU A 358 -13.54 -14.08 6.52
CA LEU A 358 -14.55 -13.42 5.67
C LEU A 358 -14.71 -11.94 6.05
N LEU A 359 -14.86 -11.65 7.33
CA LEU A 359 -14.98 -10.28 7.81
C LEU A 359 -13.66 -9.50 7.63
N GLY A 360 -12.50 -10.12 7.84
CA GLY A 360 -11.19 -9.52 7.66
C GLY A 360 -10.94 -9.11 6.20
N VAL A 361 -11.22 -10.02 5.26
CA VAL A 361 -11.12 -9.72 3.82
C VAL A 361 -12.11 -8.64 3.41
N ALA A 362 -13.35 -8.69 3.89
CA ALA A 362 -14.36 -7.68 3.61
C ALA A 362 -13.95 -6.29 4.17
N GLY A 363 -13.49 -6.24 5.43
CA GLY A 363 -13.06 -5.02 6.09
C GLY A 363 -11.78 -4.44 5.45
N GLY A 364 -10.77 -5.28 5.19
CA GLY A 364 -9.52 -4.87 4.55
C GLY A 364 -9.73 -4.33 3.13
N ASN A 365 -10.56 -5.01 2.32
CA ASN A 365 -10.92 -4.51 1.00
C ASN A 365 -11.84 -3.28 1.07
N GLY A 366 -12.71 -3.16 2.07
CA GLY A 366 -13.49 -1.95 2.32
C GLY A 366 -12.58 -0.73 2.53
N LEU A 367 -11.54 -0.88 3.34
CA LEU A 367 -10.53 0.16 3.54
C LEU A 367 -9.74 0.44 2.24
N ALA A 368 -9.36 -0.62 1.51
CA ALA A 368 -8.67 -0.50 0.22
C ALA A 368 -9.50 0.30 -0.80
N LEU A 369 -10.80 0.04 -0.88
CA LEU A 369 -11.70 0.79 -1.77
C LEU A 369 -11.80 2.28 -1.39
N MET A 370 -11.82 2.62 -0.09
CA MET A 370 -11.78 4.01 0.36
C MET A 370 -10.48 4.70 -0.07
N LEU A 371 -9.37 3.97 -0.11
CA LEU A 371 -8.06 4.44 -0.59
C LEU A 371 -7.89 4.32 -2.11
N LYS A 372 -8.93 3.89 -2.84
CA LYS A 372 -8.91 3.62 -4.29
C LYS A 372 -7.82 2.59 -4.69
N ALA A 373 -7.55 1.66 -3.80
CA ALA A 373 -6.64 0.53 -4.04
C ALA A 373 -7.38 -0.68 -4.66
N SER A 374 -6.63 -1.59 -5.26
CA SER A 374 -7.17 -2.81 -5.87
C SER A 374 -7.68 -3.79 -4.81
N VAL A 375 -8.77 -4.49 -5.11
CA VAL A 375 -9.32 -5.55 -4.26
C VAL A 375 -8.43 -6.79 -4.36
N VAL A 376 -8.04 -7.35 -3.22
CA VAL A 376 -7.14 -8.52 -3.14
C VAL A 376 -7.68 -9.53 -2.13
N PHE A 377 -7.47 -10.83 -2.43
CA PHE A 377 -7.70 -11.92 -1.46
C PHE A 377 -6.35 -12.52 -1.04
N PRO A 378 -5.94 -12.39 0.23
CA PRO A 378 -4.64 -12.86 0.70
C PRO A 378 -4.69 -14.36 1.05
N TRP A 379 -4.56 -15.24 0.07
CA TRP A 379 -4.64 -16.69 0.22
C TRP A 379 -3.68 -17.27 1.25
N ASP A 380 -2.43 -16.77 1.25
CA ASP A 380 -1.38 -17.24 2.17
C ASP A 380 -1.75 -16.95 3.63
N TRP A 381 -2.25 -15.75 3.91
CA TRP A 381 -2.69 -15.35 5.24
C TRP A 381 -3.98 -16.04 5.67
N ALA A 382 -4.90 -16.30 4.75
CA ALA A 382 -6.11 -17.05 5.03
C ALA A 382 -5.78 -18.50 5.42
N ALA A 383 -4.88 -19.15 4.68
CA ALA A 383 -4.41 -20.50 5.00
C ALA A 383 -3.69 -20.54 6.36
N LEU A 384 -2.80 -19.58 6.63
CA LEU A 384 -2.12 -19.46 7.92
C LEU A 384 -3.12 -19.25 9.06
N GLY A 385 -4.13 -18.41 8.87
CA GLY A 385 -5.19 -18.17 9.85
C GLY A 385 -5.95 -19.44 10.23
N LEU A 386 -6.33 -20.27 9.24
CA LEU A 386 -6.97 -21.56 9.48
C LEU A 386 -6.06 -22.54 10.22
N LEU A 387 -4.77 -22.55 9.90
CA LEU A 387 -3.79 -23.38 10.57
C LEU A 387 -3.63 -22.98 12.05
N VAL A 388 -3.51 -21.68 12.31
CA VAL A 388 -3.43 -21.15 13.69
C VAL A 388 -4.71 -21.45 14.46
N CYS A 389 -5.90 -21.28 13.89
CA CYS A 389 -7.17 -21.63 14.52
C CYS A 389 -7.21 -23.13 14.86
N SER A 390 -6.77 -24.00 13.95
CA SER A 390 -6.68 -25.43 14.21
C SER A 390 -5.75 -25.74 15.37
N GLY A 391 -4.58 -25.11 15.42
CA GLY A 391 -3.61 -25.22 16.51
C GLY A 391 -4.17 -24.80 17.87
N ILE A 392 -4.94 -23.70 17.91
CA ILE A 392 -5.63 -23.22 19.12
C ILE A 392 -6.71 -24.21 19.55
N GLY A 393 -7.53 -24.70 18.61
CA GLY A 393 -8.55 -25.71 18.90
C GLY A 393 -7.94 -26.98 19.50
N VAL A 394 -6.81 -27.48 18.97
CA VAL A 394 -6.09 -28.63 19.52
C VAL A 394 -5.46 -28.29 20.87
N GLY A 395 -4.71 -27.21 20.98
CA GLY A 395 -3.96 -26.87 22.20
C GLY A 395 -4.87 -26.66 23.43
N PHE A 396 -5.91 -25.85 23.28
CA PHE A 396 -6.84 -25.56 24.36
C PHE A 396 -7.93 -26.63 24.54
N GLY A 397 -8.25 -27.41 23.51
CA GLY A 397 -9.18 -28.52 23.55
C GLY A 397 -8.57 -29.79 24.10
N PHE A 398 -7.24 -29.94 24.10
CA PHE A 398 -6.58 -31.17 24.52
C PHE A 398 -6.83 -31.53 25.99
N TYR A 399 -6.67 -30.59 26.91
CA TYR A 399 -6.86 -30.80 28.32
C TYR A 399 -8.28 -31.29 28.69
N PRO A 400 -9.38 -30.63 28.25
CA PRO A 400 -10.75 -31.12 28.48
C PRO A 400 -11.00 -32.48 27.83
N ALA A 401 -10.51 -32.71 26.62
CA ALA A 401 -10.67 -33.94 25.88
C ALA A 401 -9.96 -35.10 26.61
N TRP A 402 -8.75 -34.87 27.13
CA TRP A 402 -8.02 -35.85 27.95
C TRP A 402 -8.76 -36.16 29.24
N LYS A 403 -9.30 -35.14 29.94
CA LYS A 403 -10.09 -35.30 31.14
C LYS A 403 -11.34 -36.17 30.89
N ALA A 404 -12.07 -35.91 29.80
CA ALA A 404 -13.20 -36.71 29.34
C ALA A 404 -12.79 -38.18 29.08
N ALA A 405 -11.67 -38.36 28.38
CA ALA A 405 -11.13 -39.68 28.06
C ALA A 405 -10.62 -40.45 29.28
N SER A 406 -10.30 -39.80 30.40
CA SER A 406 -9.79 -40.42 31.64
C SER A 406 -10.87 -40.70 32.70
N LEU A 407 -12.12 -40.24 32.53
CA LEU A 407 -13.24 -40.50 33.45
C LEU A 407 -13.41 -42.00 33.75
N ASP A 408 -13.65 -42.36 35.00
CA ASP A 408 -14.01 -43.74 35.38
C ASP A 408 -15.48 -44.02 35.01
N PRO A 409 -15.78 -45.14 34.31
CA PRO A 409 -17.16 -45.47 33.93
C PRO A 409 -18.09 -45.63 35.13
N ILE A 410 -17.59 -46.15 36.24
CA ILE A 410 -18.40 -46.39 37.45
C ILE A 410 -18.78 -45.07 38.12
N GLU A 411 -17.80 -44.17 38.26
CA GLU A 411 -18.05 -42.85 38.84
C GLU A 411 -18.94 -41.98 37.89
N ALA A 412 -18.73 -42.10 36.59
CA ALA A 412 -19.49 -41.33 35.58
C ALA A 412 -20.98 -41.76 35.55
N LEU A 413 -21.29 -43.02 35.79
CA LEU A 413 -22.69 -43.53 35.86
C LEU A 413 -23.39 -43.17 37.18
N ARG A 414 -22.63 -42.89 38.25
CA ARG A 414 -23.14 -42.53 39.58
C ARG A 414 -23.39 -41.01 39.72
N TYR A 415 -22.96 -40.23 38.73
CA TYR A 415 -23.16 -38.77 38.68
C TYR A 415 -24.63 -38.46 38.40
N GLU A 416 -25.31 -37.82 39.32
CA GLU A 416 -26.69 -37.29 39.14
C GLU A 416 -26.68 -35.94 38.43
#